data_f7629606d7f2c8118ccc5aa7c4b6188a
#
_entry.id   f7629606d7f2c8118ccc5aa7c4b6188a
#
_cell.length_a   1.000
_cell.length_b   1.000
_cell.length_c   1.000
_cell.angle_alpha   90.00
_cell.angle_beta   90.00
_cell.angle_gamma   90.00
#
_symmetry.space_group_name_H-M   'P 1'
#
loop_
_entity.id
_entity.type
_entity.pdbx_description
1 polymer ?
#
loop_
_entity_poly.entity_id
_entity_poly.type
_entity_poly.pdbx_seq_one_letter_code
_entity_poly.pdbx_strand_id
1 'polypeptide(L)'
;SCNNPDSPLKTPAIDRIAKEGIRFTNAHTPSAVCTPTRYGLLTGRYPWRSYLKLEVLPHYAPALITEDRTTIASYLKSQGYRTAGFGKWHLGLDWTPIKGDPMKWRTHWDTRDLKTAIRVGQGIDHTKPFKNSPIDIGFDTYFGTPSNASRMPFFIQDNRVFGNPKPDK
;
A
#
# COMPACT_ATOMS: atom_id res chain seq x y z
N SER A 1 21.36 -5.07 -21.61
CA SER A 1 20.91 -4.57 -20.31
C SER A 1 22.11 -4.20 -19.43
N CYS A 2 22.04 -3.06 -18.74
CA CYS A 2 23.13 -2.56 -17.88
C CYS A 2 23.47 -3.50 -16.71
N ASN A 3 22.53 -4.37 -16.32
CA ASN A 3 22.71 -5.30 -15.21
C ASN A 3 23.19 -6.68 -15.66
N ASN A 4 22.97 -7.05 -16.90
CA ASN A 4 23.40 -8.32 -17.46
C ASN A 4 23.75 -8.14 -18.95
N PRO A 5 25.06 -8.06 -19.31
CA PRO A 5 25.49 -7.88 -20.69
C PRO A 5 25.05 -9.01 -21.62
N ASP A 6 24.86 -10.22 -21.07
CA ASP A 6 24.46 -11.42 -21.84
C ASP A 6 22.92 -11.53 -22.01
N SER A 7 22.16 -10.58 -21.46
CA SER A 7 20.70 -10.59 -21.58
C SER A 7 20.27 -10.35 -23.05
N PRO A 8 19.40 -11.19 -23.61
CA PRO A 8 18.83 -10.97 -24.93
C PRO A 8 17.90 -9.74 -24.98
N LEU A 9 17.45 -9.25 -23.81
CA LEU A 9 16.58 -8.09 -23.71
C LEU A 9 17.36 -6.79 -23.83
N LYS A 10 16.96 -5.95 -24.77
CA LYS A 10 17.51 -4.61 -24.93
C LYS A 10 16.70 -3.61 -24.11
N THR A 11 17.38 -2.83 -23.26
CA THR A 11 16.74 -1.86 -22.36
C THR A 11 17.36 -0.46 -22.52
N PRO A 12 17.29 0.16 -23.70
CA PRO A 12 18.07 1.37 -24.00
C PRO A 12 17.72 2.55 -23.08
N ALA A 13 16.46 2.71 -22.68
CA ALA A 13 16.06 3.78 -21.78
C ALA A 13 16.59 3.57 -20.35
N ILE A 14 16.52 2.32 -19.83
CA ILE A 14 17.08 1.98 -18.52
C ILE A 14 18.61 2.07 -18.54
N ASP A 15 19.25 1.61 -19.61
CA ASP A 15 20.70 1.67 -19.78
C ASP A 15 21.18 3.13 -19.82
N ARG A 16 20.40 4.05 -20.42
CA ARG A 16 20.68 5.49 -20.40
C ARG A 16 20.63 6.06 -18.99
N ILE A 17 19.58 5.74 -18.22
CA ILE A 17 19.45 6.17 -16.80
C ILE A 17 20.66 5.69 -15.99
N ALA A 18 21.09 4.44 -16.20
CA ALA A 18 22.25 3.89 -15.49
C ALA A 18 23.57 4.58 -15.88
N LYS A 19 23.69 5.02 -17.14
CA LYS A 19 24.88 5.73 -17.64
C LYS A 19 24.94 7.18 -17.14
N GLU A 20 23.79 7.86 -17.08
CA GLU A 20 23.68 9.26 -16.70
C GLU A 20 23.56 9.47 -15.19
N GLY A 21 23.22 8.42 -14.43
CA GLY A 21 22.99 8.46 -13.01
C GLY A 21 23.86 7.49 -12.21
N ILE A 22 23.24 6.80 -11.25
CA ILE A 22 23.93 5.85 -10.38
C ILE A 22 23.32 4.45 -10.54
N ARG A 23 24.19 3.46 -10.70
CA ARG A 23 23.84 2.05 -10.66
C ARG A 23 24.34 1.42 -9.37
N PHE A 24 23.40 1.00 -8.52
CA PHE A 24 23.72 0.27 -7.30
C PHE A 24 24.01 -1.20 -7.63
N THR A 25 25.22 -1.67 -7.35
CA THR A 25 25.65 -3.05 -7.65
C THR A 25 25.26 -4.06 -6.56
N ASN A 26 24.87 -3.57 -5.38
CA ASN A 26 24.47 -4.39 -4.24
C ASN A 26 23.25 -3.79 -3.53
N ALA A 27 22.14 -3.70 -4.27
CA ALA A 27 20.89 -3.16 -3.74
C ALA A 27 19.93 -4.30 -3.38
N HIS A 28 19.32 -4.23 -2.20
CA HIS A 28 18.37 -5.21 -1.69
C HIS A 28 17.06 -4.55 -1.32
N THR A 29 15.95 -5.23 -1.64
CA THR A 29 14.65 -4.86 -1.12
C THR A 29 14.51 -5.36 0.33
N PRO A 30 13.68 -4.71 1.18
CA PRO A 30 13.48 -5.17 2.55
C PRO A 30 12.76 -6.52 2.66
N SER A 31 12.14 -6.98 1.58
CA SER A 31 11.48 -8.29 1.50
C SER A 31 11.22 -8.70 0.04
N ALA A 32 10.94 -9.98 -0.19
CA ALA A 32 10.58 -10.54 -1.49
C ALA A 32 9.06 -10.45 -1.80
N VAL A 33 8.23 -9.96 -0.85
CA VAL A 33 6.78 -9.89 -1.01
C VAL A 33 6.23 -8.46 -0.79
N CYS A 34 4.99 -8.25 -1.22
CA CYS A 34 4.42 -6.92 -1.46
C CYS A 34 4.33 -6.01 -0.23
N THR A 35 3.56 -6.35 0.80
CA THR A 35 3.36 -5.46 1.96
C THR A 35 4.66 -5.04 2.63
N PRO A 36 5.55 -5.97 3.04
CA PRO A 36 6.77 -5.58 3.73
C PRO A 36 7.74 -4.78 2.84
N THR A 37 7.81 -5.07 1.54
CA THR A 37 8.62 -4.28 0.60
C THR A 37 8.07 -2.85 0.47
N ARG A 38 6.75 -2.70 0.31
CA ARG A 38 6.08 -1.39 0.22
C ARG A 38 6.26 -0.57 1.48
N TYR A 39 6.14 -1.21 2.64
CA TYR A 39 6.39 -0.57 3.93
C TYR A 39 7.80 -0.02 4.01
N GLY A 40 8.80 -0.85 3.70
CA GLY A 40 10.20 -0.45 3.73
C GLY A 40 10.52 0.68 2.75
N LEU A 41 9.96 0.61 1.52
CA LEU A 41 10.14 1.67 0.51
C LEU A 41 9.59 3.01 0.99
N LEU A 42 8.40 3.02 1.57
CA LEU A 42 7.76 4.28 1.98
C LEU A 42 8.33 4.84 3.29
N THR A 43 8.78 3.99 4.22
CA THR A 43 9.15 4.43 5.58
C THR A 43 10.65 4.39 5.88
N GLY A 44 11.47 3.79 5.01
CA GLY A 44 12.88 3.54 5.27
C GLY A 44 13.14 2.56 6.44
N ARG A 45 12.12 1.80 6.86
CA ARG A 45 12.21 0.88 8.01
C ARG A 45 11.92 -0.56 7.61
N TYR A 46 12.55 -1.49 8.27
CA TYR A 46 12.21 -2.89 8.10
C TYR A 46 10.83 -3.22 8.67
N PRO A 47 10.02 -4.05 7.97
CA PRO A 47 8.62 -4.33 8.32
C PRO A 47 8.46 -5.01 9.69
N TRP A 48 9.40 -5.83 10.13
CA TRP A 48 9.36 -6.46 11.47
C TRP A 48 9.45 -5.47 12.64
N ARG A 49 9.75 -4.20 12.38
CA ARG A 49 9.65 -3.10 13.36
C ARG A 49 8.24 -2.54 13.51
N SER A 50 7.29 -3.06 12.74
CA SER A 50 5.85 -2.80 12.85
C SER A 50 5.12 -3.98 13.50
N TYR A 51 3.79 -3.95 13.51
CA TYR A 51 3.01 -5.12 13.96
C TYR A 51 3.07 -6.29 12.96
N LEU A 52 3.42 -6.04 11.70
CA LEU A 52 3.59 -7.08 10.68
C LEU A 52 4.94 -7.79 10.85
N LYS A 53 4.95 -8.93 11.51
CA LYS A 53 6.17 -9.70 11.76
C LYS A 53 6.53 -10.63 10.62
N LEU A 54 5.53 -11.20 9.95
CA LEU A 54 5.67 -12.17 8.86
C LEU A 54 4.61 -11.91 7.78
N GLU A 55 4.87 -12.38 6.57
CA GLU A 55 3.96 -12.41 5.43
C GLU A 55 3.48 -11.03 4.94
N VAL A 56 2.26 -10.98 4.43
CA VAL A 56 1.59 -9.79 3.91
C VAL A 56 0.32 -9.52 4.69
N LEU A 57 -0.15 -8.28 4.67
CA LEU A 57 -1.42 -7.93 5.31
C LEU A 57 -2.60 -8.66 4.66
N PRO A 58 -3.55 -9.12 5.46
CA PRO A 58 -4.84 -9.57 4.95
C PRO A 58 -5.65 -8.40 4.36
N HIS A 59 -6.78 -8.70 3.66
CA HIS A 59 -7.44 -7.75 2.77
C HIS A 59 -7.93 -6.47 3.42
N TYR A 60 -8.66 -6.56 4.49
CA TYR A 60 -9.20 -5.41 5.23
C TYR A 60 -8.38 -5.08 6.48
N ALA A 61 -7.11 -5.46 6.49
CA ALA A 61 -6.23 -5.18 7.62
C ALA A 61 -6.18 -3.68 7.95
N PRO A 62 -6.00 -3.34 9.23
CA PRO A 62 -5.78 -1.96 9.63
C PRO A 62 -4.50 -1.42 9.03
N ALA A 63 -4.38 -0.10 8.98
CA ALA A 63 -3.22 0.57 8.44
C ALA A 63 -1.92 0.16 9.12
N LEU A 64 -0.91 -0.19 8.33
CA LEU A 64 0.43 -0.52 8.80
C LEU A 64 1.26 0.74 9.03
N ILE A 65 0.95 1.80 8.30
CA ILE A 65 1.57 3.12 8.40
C ILE A 65 0.51 4.06 8.96
N THR A 66 0.80 4.65 10.10
CA THR A 66 -0.04 5.64 10.76
C THR A 66 0.47 7.06 10.44
N GLU A 67 -0.37 8.07 10.55
CA GLU A 67 -0.06 9.46 10.19
C GLU A 67 1.10 10.08 10.99
N ASP A 68 1.44 9.52 12.15
CA ASP A 68 2.62 9.89 12.94
C ASP A 68 3.94 9.38 12.34
N ARG A 69 3.87 8.50 11.32
CA ARG A 69 5.05 7.91 10.69
C ARG A 69 5.49 8.73 9.48
N THR A 70 6.69 9.28 9.55
CA THR A 70 7.32 9.91 8.38
C THR A 70 7.47 8.90 7.24
N THR A 71 7.04 9.30 6.05
CA THR A 71 7.19 8.55 4.81
C THR A 71 8.01 9.37 3.81
N ILE A 72 8.48 8.71 2.74
CA ILE A 72 9.11 9.44 1.64
C ILE A 72 8.16 10.50 1.04
N ALA A 73 6.85 10.21 1.00
CA ALA A 73 5.85 11.16 0.50
C ALA A 73 5.73 12.38 1.42
N SER A 74 5.56 12.18 2.75
CA SER A 74 5.48 13.29 3.70
C SER A 74 6.77 14.10 3.77
N TYR A 75 7.92 13.45 3.64
CA TYR A 75 9.22 14.12 3.60
C TYR A 75 9.36 15.00 2.35
N LEU A 76 9.08 14.45 1.16
CA LEU A 76 9.16 15.22 -0.08
C LEU A 76 8.14 16.37 -0.09
N LYS A 77 6.94 16.15 0.42
CA LYS A 77 5.93 17.20 0.58
C LYS A 77 6.44 18.35 1.47
N SER A 78 7.14 18.03 2.57
CA SER A 78 7.75 19.04 3.43
C SER A 78 8.86 19.86 2.74
N GLN A 79 9.43 19.32 1.65
CA GLN A 79 10.41 20.01 0.81
C GLN A 79 9.76 20.73 -0.39
N GLY A 80 8.43 20.87 -0.41
CA GLY A 80 7.70 21.60 -1.44
C GLY A 80 7.35 20.79 -2.70
N TYR A 81 7.59 19.47 -2.71
CA TYR A 81 7.18 18.61 -3.81
C TYR A 81 5.67 18.32 -3.75
N ARG A 82 5.06 18.23 -4.93
CA ARG A 82 3.74 17.61 -5.09
C ARG A 82 3.92 16.09 -5.17
N THR A 83 3.12 15.37 -4.41
CA THR A 83 3.26 13.92 -4.26
C THR A 83 2.00 13.20 -4.73
N ALA A 84 2.16 12.16 -5.55
CA ALA A 84 1.05 11.36 -6.04
C ALA A 84 1.40 9.87 -5.98
N GLY A 85 0.42 9.04 -5.60
CA GLY A 85 0.55 7.59 -5.60
C GLY A 85 -0.45 6.93 -6.54
N PHE A 86 -0.01 5.91 -7.28
CA PHE A 86 -0.87 5.17 -8.22
C PHE A 86 -0.65 3.66 -8.12
N GLY A 87 -1.73 2.90 -8.28
CA GLY A 87 -1.66 1.44 -8.36
C GLY A 87 -2.05 0.74 -7.06
N LYS A 88 -1.45 -0.40 -6.76
CA LYS A 88 -1.78 -1.22 -5.59
C LYS A 88 -1.23 -0.60 -4.31
N TRP A 89 -2.08 -0.45 -3.27
CA TRP A 89 -1.67 0.01 -1.94
C TRP A 89 -1.06 -1.11 -1.09
N HIS A 90 -1.88 -1.99 -0.60
CA HIS A 90 -1.56 -3.18 0.21
C HIS A 90 -0.76 -2.89 1.50
N LEU A 91 -1.06 -1.78 2.14
CA LEU A 91 -0.48 -1.36 3.42
C LEU A 91 -1.54 -1.19 4.52
N GLY A 92 -2.72 -1.77 4.29
CA GLY A 92 -3.86 -1.62 5.20
C GLY A 92 -4.47 -0.23 5.16
N LEU A 93 -5.67 -0.12 5.70
CA LEU A 93 -6.45 1.12 5.81
C LEU A 93 -7.35 1.00 7.04
N ASP A 94 -7.57 2.10 7.76
CA ASP A 94 -8.50 2.10 8.89
C ASP A 94 -9.92 2.38 8.39
N TRP A 95 -10.57 1.31 7.96
CA TRP A 95 -11.91 1.32 7.42
C TRP A 95 -12.96 1.77 8.45
N THR A 96 -14.02 2.41 8.00
CA THR A 96 -15.15 2.81 8.84
C THR A 96 -16.17 1.67 8.90
N PRO A 97 -16.47 1.09 10.08
CA PRO A 97 -17.47 0.04 10.20
C PRO A 97 -18.89 0.61 10.14
N ILE A 98 -19.84 -0.21 9.65
CA ILE A 98 -21.29 0.12 9.66
C ILE A 98 -21.79 0.19 11.10
N LYS A 99 -21.34 -0.71 11.97
CA LYS A 99 -21.69 -0.76 13.39
C LYS A 99 -20.47 -1.12 14.22
N GLY A 100 -20.36 -0.57 15.41
CA GLY A 100 -19.33 -0.91 16.38
C GLY A 100 -18.17 0.07 16.43
N ASP A 101 -17.17 -0.28 17.23
CA ASP A 101 -15.98 0.53 17.47
C ASP A 101 -14.91 0.23 16.41
N PRO A 102 -14.45 1.23 15.65
CA PRO A 102 -13.36 1.06 14.70
C PRO A 102 -12.09 0.47 15.32
N MET A 103 -11.83 0.75 16.60
CA MET A 103 -10.64 0.25 17.29
C MET A 103 -10.70 -1.26 17.57
N LYS A 104 -11.89 -1.82 17.80
CA LYS A 104 -12.08 -3.27 17.99
C LYS A 104 -11.78 -4.06 16.72
N TRP A 105 -11.92 -3.42 15.58
CA TRP A 105 -11.62 -4.02 14.30
C TRP A 105 -10.11 -4.14 14.05
N ARG A 106 -9.27 -3.41 14.75
CA ARG A 106 -7.82 -3.45 14.63
C ARG A 106 -7.16 -4.70 15.22
N THR A 107 -7.83 -5.43 16.08
CA THR A 107 -7.17 -6.42 16.95
C THR A 107 -7.36 -7.90 16.57
N HIS A 108 -8.31 -8.26 15.70
CA HIS A 108 -8.69 -9.66 15.48
C HIS A 108 -8.94 -10.05 14.02
N TRP A 109 -8.01 -9.70 13.12
CA TRP A 109 -8.26 -9.92 11.71
C TRP A 109 -7.38 -10.97 11.08
N ASP A 110 -7.91 -12.14 10.87
CA ASP A 110 -7.39 -13.02 9.84
C ASP A 110 -8.36 -13.08 8.67
N THR A 111 -8.23 -12.15 7.75
CA THR A 111 -9.01 -12.10 6.50
C THR A 111 -8.26 -12.76 5.34
N ARG A 112 -7.31 -13.66 5.65
CA ARG A 112 -6.59 -14.43 4.63
C ARG A 112 -7.50 -15.42 3.93
N ASP A 113 -8.45 -16.02 4.66
CA ASP A 113 -9.48 -16.80 4.02
C ASP A 113 -10.58 -15.91 3.41
N LEU A 114 -11.11 -16.34 2.27
CA LEU A 114 -12.06 -15.54 1.50
C LEU A 114 -13.40 -15.32 2.25
N LYS A 115 -13.88 -16.31 2.99
CA LYS A 115 -15.15 -16.20 3.72
C LYS A 115 -15.08 -15.13 4.81
N THR A 116 -13.99 -15.12 5.57
CA THR A 116 -13.74 -14.09 6.59
C THR A 116 -13.55 -12.72 5.93
N ALA A 117 -12.84 -12.63 4.82
CA ALA A 117 -12.68 -11.37 4.09
C ALA A 117 -14.01 -10.79 3.61
N ILE A 118 -14.89 -11.60 3.03
CA ILE A 118 -16.23 -11.18 2.60
C ILE A 118 -17.04 -10.68 3.80
N ARG A 119 -17.11 -11.47 4.89
CA ARG A 119 -17.84 -11.09 6.10
C ARG A 119 -17.36 -9.76 6.69
N VAL A 120 -16.06 -9.54 6.72
CA VAL A 120 -15.47 -8.29 7.18
C VAL A 120 -15.85 -7.15 6.25
N GLY A 121 -15.71 -7.35 4.93
CA GLY A 121 -16.08 -6.35 3.93
C GLY A 121 -17.55 -5.91 4.02
N GLN A 122 -18.47 -6.85 4.30
CA GLN A 122 -19.88 -6.56 4.54
C GLN A 122 -20.15 -5.71 5.80
N GLY A 123 -19.23 -5.71 6.76
CA GLY A 123 -19.29 -4.87 7.97
C GLY A 123 -18.71 -3.48 7.81
N ILE A 124 -18.16 -3.13 6.64
CA ILE A 124 -17.53 -1.84 6.35
C ILE A 124 -18.50 -0.92 5.60
N ASP A 125 -18.58 0.32 6.03
CA ASP A 125 -19.28 1.38 5.31
C ASP A 125 -18.37 1.97 4.22
N HIS A 126 -18.45 1.42 3.02
CA HIS A 126 -17.66 1.85 1.87
C HIS A 126 -18.03 3.26 1.35
N THR A 127 -19.10 3.87 1.84
CA THR A 127 -19.49 5.24 1.49
C THR A 127 -18.75 6.27 2.34
N LYS A 128 -18.16 5.86 3.45
CA LYS A 128 -17.43 6.73 4.38
C LYS A 128 -15.94 6.77 4.07
N PRO A 129 -15.26 7.86 4.43
CA PRO A 129 -13.81 7.91 4.32
C PRO A 129 -13.17 6.94 5.33
N PHE A 130 -12.03 6.38 4.95
CA PHE A 130 -11.15 5.63 5.85
C PHE A 130 -9.99 6.52 6.31
N LYS A 131 -9.40 6.17 7.47
CA LYS A 131 -8.25 6.87 8.05
C LYS A 131 -6.93 6.17 7.75
N ASN A 132 -5.83 6.84 8.05
CA ASN A 132 -4.47 6.40 7.74
C ASN A 132 -4.36 6.00 6.26
N SER A 133 -5.02 6.79 5.44
CA SER A 133 -5.05 6.66 3.98
C SER A 133 -3.73 7.14 3.36
N PRO A 134 -3.49 6.90 2.07
CA PRO A 134 -2.33 7.44 1.39
C PRO A 134 -2.16 8.95 1.56
N ILE A 135 -3.26 9.73 1.56
CA ILE A 135 -3.17 11.18 1.72
C ILE A 135 -2.85 11.60 3.15
N ASP A 136 -3.28 10.83 4.16
CA ASP A 136 -2.97 11.12 5.56
C ASP A 136 -1.49 10.92 5.87
N ILE A 137 -0.80 10.07 5.12
CA ILE A 137 0.62 9.78 5.29
C ILE A 137 1.54 10.51 4.30
N GLY A 138 1.02 11.54 3.61
CA GLY A 138 1.83 12.51 2.88
C GLY A 138 1.65 12.60 1.38
N PHE A 139 0.87 11.75 0.73
CA PHE A 139 0.51 11.96 -0.67
C PHE A 139 -0.51 13.10 -0.81
N ASP A 140 -0.37 13.92 -1.85
CA ASP A 140 -1.38 14.94 -2.17
C ASP A 140 -2.59 14.31 -2.85
N THR A 141 -2.37 13.24 -3.61
CA THR A 141 -3.43 12.44 -4.23
C THR A 141 -3.01 10.99 -4.39
N TYR A 142 -4.01 10.12 -4.39
CA TYR A 142 -3.81 8.69 -4.63
C TYR A 142 -4.95 8.10 -5.44
N PHE A 143 -4.61 7.22 -6.40
CA PHE A 143 -5.60 6.42 -7.12
C PHE A 143 -5.08 5.00 -7.34
N GLY A 144 -5.86 3.99 -6.93
CA GLY A 144 -5.45 2.60 -7.12
C GLY A 144 -6.33 1.60 -6.39
N THR A 145 -5.80 0.40 -6.18
CA THR A 145 -6.49 -0.67 -5.46
C THR A 145 -6.02 -0.76 -4.01
N PRO A 146 -6.91 -1.01 -3.04
CA PRO A 146 -6.52 -1.09 -1.63
C PRO A 146 -5.63 -2.32 -1.33
N SER A 147 -5.78 -3.38 -2.11
CA SER A 147 -5.00 -4.62 -2.01
C SER A 147 -4.84 -5.25 -3.40
N ASN A 148 -4.70 -6.59 -3.49
CA ASN A 148 -4.75 -7.30 -4.76
C ASN A 148 -6.13 -7.12 -5.43
N ALA A 149 -6.17 -6.68 -6.67
CA ALA A 149 -7.41 -6.43 -7.40
C ALA A 149 -8.28 -7.68 -7.55
N SER A 150 -7.67 -8.88 -7.61
CA SER A 150 -8.38 -10.17 -7.63
C SER A 150 -9.16 -10.48 -6.36
N ARG A 151 -8.91 -9.76 -5.29
CA ARG A 151 -9.50 -10.01 -3.97
C ARG A 151 -10.29 -8.82 -3.42
N MET A 152 -9.95 -7.63 -3.88
CA MET A 152 -10.66 -6.38 -3.60
C MET A 152 -10.85 -5.66 -4.95
N PRO A 153 -11.87 -6.05 -5.75
CA PRO A 153 -12.03 -5.62 -7.14
C PRO A 153 -12.67 -4.23 -7.23
N PHE A 154 -12.20 -3.29 -6.44
CA PHE A 154 -12.62 -1.90 -6.48
C PHE A 154 -11.42 -0.96 -6.33
N PHE A 155 -11.60 0.27 -6.74
CA PHE A 155 -10.59 1.32 -6.62
C PHE A 155 -10.85 2.19 -5.40
N ILE A 156 -9.78 2.79 -4.93
CA ILE A 156 -9.81 3.87 -3.96
C ILE A 156 -9.22 5.13 -4.59
N GLN A 157 -9.79 6.26 -4.24
CA GLN A 157 -9.26 7.58 -4.54
C GLN A 157 -9.09 8.33 -3.23
N ASP A 158 -7.86 8.76 -2.98
CA ASP A 158 -7.46 9.47 -1.77
C ASP A 158 -7.83 8.68 -0.50
N ASN A 159 -8.88 9.07 0.22
CA ASN A 159 -9.37 8.40 1.43
C ASN A 159 -10.76 7.78 1.27
N ARG A 160 -11.21 7.54 0.04
CA ARG A 160 -12.56 7.01 -0.25
C ARG A 160 -12.52 5.87 -1.26
N VAL A 161 -13.53 5.04 -1.22
CA VAL A 161 -13.79 4.10 -2.29
C VAL A 161 -14.28 4.87 -3.52
N PHE A 162 -13.67 4.56 -4.68
CA PHE A 162 -14.03 5.19 -5.95
C PHE A 162 -15.20 4.44 -6.60
N GLY A 163 -16.22 5.19 -6.97
CA GLY A 163 -17.45 4.62 -7.53
C GLY A 163 -18.40 4.09 -6.43
N ASN A 164 -19.29 3.22 -6.82
CA ASN A 164 -20.23 2.57 -5.91
C ASN A 164 -20.06 1.04 -6.03
N PRO A 165 -19.11 0.46 -5.32
CA PRO A 165 -18.90 -0.98 -5.36
C PRO A 165 -20.15 -1.66 -4.84
N LYS A 166 -20.81 -2.44 -5.69
CA LYS A 166 -21.89 -3.31 -5.23
C LYS A 166 -21.24 -4.39 -4.38
N PRO A 167 -21.76 -4.68 -3.18
CA PRO A 167 -21.32 -5.84 -2.45
C PRO A 167 -21.55 -7.07 -3.31
N ASP A 168 -20.54 -7.91 -3.45
CA ASP A 168 -20.67 -9.18 -4.15
C ASP A 168 -21.84 -9.96 -3.52
N LYS A 169 -22.73 -10.48 -4.41
CA LYS A 169 -23.89 -11.29 -4.00
C LYS A 169 -23.43 -12.65 -3.51
#